data_5f3f1ead2361ad35b7cf30ba0f57df2e
#
_entry.id   5f3f1ead2361ad35b7cf30ba0f57df2e
#
_cell.length_a   1.000
_cell.length_b   1.000
_cell.length_c   1.000
_cell.angle_alpha   90.00
_cell.angle_beta   90.00
_cell.angle_gamma   90.00
#
_symmetry.space_group_name_H-M   'P 1'
#
loop_
_entity.id
_entity.type
_entity.pdbx_description
1 polymer ?
#
loop_
_entity_poly.entity_id
_entity_poly.type
_entity_poly.pdbx_seq_one_letter_code
_entity_poly.pdbx_strand_id
1 'polypeptide(L)'
;PGPQPPSHYDPAAIFEEQLEKCGVDYFDFYLLHNVYEKSIETYTDPRWGIIDYFLEQKKKGRIRHLGFSTHGGLELMERFLSQYGKDMEFCQIQLNYLDWTMQDAKAKCELLRRYNIPIWVMEPIRGGRLASLTPEDEARLRALHPEESVAAWAFRFLQGVEGVQMILSGMTTP
;
A
#
# COMPACT_ATOMS: atom_id res chain seq x y z
N PRO A 1 -14.91 2.39 25.07
CA PRO A 1 -14.40 1.10 24.65
C PRO A 1 -14.17 1.18 23.14
N GLY A 2 -12.89 1.06 22.73
CA GLY A 2 -12.55 1.01 21.31
C GLY A 2 -13.12 -0.23 20.62
N PRO A 3 -13.14 -0.28 19.27
CA PRO A 3 -13.65 -1.43 18.55
C PRO A 3 -12.88 -2.67 19.02
N GLN A 4 -13.60 -3.67 19.46
CA GLN A 4 -13.01 -4.96 19.75
C GLN A 4 -12.65 -5.60 18.38
N PRO A 5 -11.45 -6.20 18.22
CA PRO A 5 -11.22 -7.05 17.09
C PRO A 5 -12.26 -8.17 17.09
N PRO A 6 -12.58 -8.71 15.93
CA PRO A 6 -13.42 -9.90 15.87
C PRO A 6 -12.87 -10.93 16.84
N SER A 7 -13.73 -11.61 17.58
CA SER A 7 -13.42 -12.54 18.68
C SER A 7 -12.44 -13.68 18.33
N HIS A 8 -11.87 -13.68 17.13
CA HIS A 8 -10.99 -14.70 16.58
C HIS A 8 -9.75 -14.11 15.86
N TYR A 9 -9.38 -12.83 16.07
CA TYR A 9 -8.16 -12.31 15.45
C TYR A 9 -6.94 -12.76 16.27
N ASP A 10 -6.28 -13.78 15.76
CA ASP A 10 -5.00 -14.28 16.26
C ASP A 10 -3.92 -14.06 15.18
N PRO A 11 -3.02 -13.08 15.35
CA PRO A 11 -1.99 -12.79 14.36
C PRO A 11 -1.06 -13.98 14.13
N ALA A 12 -0.82 -14.80 15.15
CA ALA A 12 0.04 -15.97 15.03
C ALA A 12 -0.65 -17.05 14.18
N ALA A 13 -1.89 -17.39 14.46
CA ALA A 13 -2.63 -18.38 13.69
C ALA A 13 -2.78 -17.95 12.22
N ILE A 14 -3.08 -16.68 11.96
CA ILE A 14 -3.20 -16.14 10.60
C ILE A 14 -1.87 -16.22 9.86
N PHE A 15 -0.77 -15.85 10.51
CA PHE A 15 0.55 -15.85 9.89
C PHE A 15 1.01 -17.27 9.52
N GLU A 16 0.84 -18.25 10.43
CA GLU A 16 1.17 -19.65 10.17
C GLU A 16 0.32 -20.22 9.03
N GLU A 17 -0.99 -19.95 9.02
CA GLU A 17 -1.88 -20.36 7.94
C GLU A 17 -1.45 -19.81 6.58
N GLN A 18 -0.99 -18.54 6.54
CA GLN A 18 -0.51 -17.92 5.31
C GLN A 18 0.78 -18.55 4.81
N LEU A 19 1.73 -18.85 5.69
CA LEU A 19 2.96 -19.58 5.33
C LEU A 19 2.64 -20.96 4.77
N GLU A 20 1.75 -21.71 5.43
CA GLU A 20 1.31 -23.02 4.98
C GLU A 20 0.64 -22.94 3.60
N LYS A 21 -0.30 -22.01 3.40
CA LYS A 21 -0.98 -21.82 2.11
C LYS A 21 -0.05 -21.46 0.97
N CYS A 22 1.00 -20.68 1.26
CA CYS A 22 2.00 -20.30 0.28
C CYS A 22 3.09 -21.38 0.09
N GLY A 23 3.17 -22.37 0.98
CA GLY A 23 4.20 -23.41 0.94
C GLY A 23 5.61 -22.87 1.18
N VAL A 24 5.75 -21.87 2.07
CA VAL A 24 7.03 -21.19 2.37
C VAL A 24 7.27 -21.12 3.87
N ASP A 25 8.54 -20.96 4.26
CA ASP A 25 8.95 -20.81 5.66
C ASP A 25 9.06 -19.35 6.10
N TYR A 26 9.12 -18.42 5.16
CA TYR A 26 9.22 -16.99 5.40
C TYR A 26 8.62 -16.18 4.24
N PHE A 27 8.34 -14.90 4.50
CA PHE A 27 7.98 -13.91 3.48
C PHE A 27 9.10 -12.90 3.29
N ASP A 28 9.44 -12.60 2.04
CA ASP A 28 10.36 -11.49 1.73
C ASP A 28 9.72 -10.15 2.11
N PHE A 29 8.45 -9.98 1.78
CA PHE A 29 7.68 -8.79 2.11
C PHE A 29 6.37 -9.19 2.77
N TYR A 30 6.08 -8.56 3.89
CA TYR A 30 4.83 -8.72 4.62
C TYR A 30 4.30 -7.36 5.02
N LEU A 31 2.98 -7.16 4.99
CA LEU A 31 2.40 -5.86 5.32
C LEU A 31 1.21 -5.97 6.29
N LEU A 32 1.09 -5.00 7.16
CA LEU A 32 -0.11 -4.75 7.95
C LEU A 32 -1.19 -4.23 6.99
N HIS A 33 -2.21 -5.06 6.75
CA HIS A 33 -3.22 -4.76 5.72
C HIS A 33 -4.18 -3.66 6.16
N ASN A 34 -4.25 -2.61 5.36
CA ASN A 34 -5.22 -1.53 5.47
C ASN A 34 -5.31 -0.90 6.87
N VAL A 35 -4.23 -0.21 7.26
CA VAL A 35 -4.22 0.64 8.44
C VAL A 35 -5.02 1.91 8.12
N TYR A 36 -6.23 2.02 8.65
CA TYR A 36 -7.17 3.11 8.38
C TYR A 36 -8.03 3.42 9.61
N GLU A 37 -8.99 4.32 9.52
CA GLU A 37 -9.75 4.87 10.64
C GLU A 37 -10.45 3.80 11.51
N LYS A 38 -10.86 2.67 10.91
CA LYS A 38 -11.54 1.59 11.65
C LYS A 38 -10.60 0.53 12.19
N SER A 39 -9.37 0.43 11.69
CA SER A 39 -8.41 -0.62 12.06
C SER A 39 -7.25 -0.13 12.91
N ILE A 40 -6.90 1.16 12.84
CA ILE A 40 -5.73 1.69 13.53
C ILE A 40 -5.74 1.42 15.04
N GLU A 41 -6.89 1.58 15.69
CA GLU A 41 -7.01 1.31 17.13
C GLU A 41 -6.75 -0.16 17.46
N THR A 42 -7.15 -1.09 16.58
CA THR A 42 -6.85 -2.51 16.75
C THR A 42 -5.36 -2.80 16.57
N TYR A 43 -4.73 -2.24 15.54
CA TYR A 43 -3.30 -2.44 15.29
C TYR A 43 -2.42 -1.89 16.41
N THR A 44 -2.79 -0.74 16.98
CA THR A 44 -1.98 -0.02 17.96
C THR A 44 -2.33 -0.36 19.42
N ASP A 45 -3.35 -1.16 19.66
CA ASP A 45 -3.74 -1.58 21.02
C ASP A 45 -2.78 -2.63 21.58
N PRO A 46 -2.03 -2.32 22.66
CA PRO A 46 -1.08 -3.25 23.25
C PRO A 46 -1.72 -4.58 23.74
N ARG A 47 -3.02 -4.60 24.00
CA ARG A 47 -3.73 -5.81 24.42
C ARG A 47 -3.72 -6.90 23.36
N TRP A 48 -3.60 -6.51 22.08
CA TRP A 48 -3.58 -7.42 20.95
C TRP A 48 -2.17 -7.75 20.48
N GLY A 49 -1.18 -6.90 20.77
CA GLY A 49 0.22 -7.12 20.45
C GLY A 49 0.50 -7.41 18.97
N ILE A 50 -0.34 -6.92 18.07
CA ILE A 50 -0.28 -7.28 16.64
C ILE A 50 1.03 -6.83 16.01
N ILE A 51 1.39 -5.55 16.19
CA ILE A 51 2.62 -5.01 15.61
C ILE A 51 3.84 -5.68 16.25
N ASP A 52 3.82 -5.84 17.57
CA ASP A 52 4.92 -6.49 18.30
C ASP A 52 5.13 -7.93 17.82
N TYR A 53 4.05 -8.67 17.55
CA TYR A 53 4.14 -10.01 16.98
C TYR A 53 4.87 -10.00 15.64
N PHE A 54 4.50 -9.14 14.70
CA PHE A 54 5.13 -9.10 13.38
C PHE A 54 6.57 -8.57 13.43
N LEU A 55 6.87 -7.64 14.32
CA LEU A 55 8.25 -7.21 14.59
C LEU A 55 9.11 -8.36 15.13
N GLU A 56 8.54 -9.22 15.97
CA GLU A 56 9.23 -10.41 16.46
C GLU A 56 9.44 -11.44 15.34
N GLN A 57 8.46 -11.65 14.43
CA GLN A 57 8.64 -12.51 13.26
C GLN A 57 9.75 -11.97 12.32
N LYS A 58 9.86 -10.65 12.19
CA LYS A 58 10.95 -10.02 11.46
C LYS A 58 12.31 -10.31 12.11
N LYS A 59 12.43 -10.16 13.43
CA LYS A 59 13.67 -10.51 14.17
C LYS A 59 14.06 -11.97 13.99
N LYS A 60 13.08 -12.87 13.91
CA LYS A 60 13.29 -14.31 13.65
C LYS A 60 13.63 -14.64 12.19
N GLY A 61 13.62 -13.66 11.29
CA GLY A 61 13.88 -13.84 9.85
C GLY A 61 12.72 -14.48 9.09
N ARG A 62 11.56 -14.61 9.70
CA ARG A 62 10.34 -15.12 9.04
C ARG A 62 9.62 -14.04 8.21
N ILE A 63 9.93 -12.79 8.45
CA ILE A 63 9.61 -11.63 7.62
C ILE A 63 10.92 -10.91 7.35
N ARG A 64 11.27 -10.68 6.08
CA ARG A 64 12.48 -9.92 5.73
C ARG A 64 12.20 -8.42 5.78
N HIS A 65 11.12 -7.99 5.15
CA HIS A 65 10.71 -6.59 5.07
C HIS A 65 9.28 -6.44 5.54
N LEU A 66 9.07 -5.66 6.60
CA LEU A 66 7.74 -5.36 7.13
C LEU A 66 7.29 -3.97 6.67
N GLY A 67 6.07 -3.89 6.17
CA GLY A 67 5.45 -2.65 5.75
C GLY A 67 3.98 -2.58 6.16
N PHE A 68 3.27 -1.64 5.56
CA PHE A 68 1.82 -1.52 5.75
C PHE A 68 1.13 -1.03 4.47
N SER A 69 -0.16 -1.26 4.37
CA SER A 69 -1.01 -0.61 3.37
C SER A 69 -2.03 0.28 4.02
N THR A 70 -2.47 1.32 3.31
CA THR A 70 -3.46 2.24 3.86
C THR A 70 -4.35 2.87 2.79
N HIS A 71 -5.64 3.01 3.14
CA HIS A 71 -6.58 3.92 2.50
C HIS A 71 -6.93 5.11 3.41
N GLY A 72 -6.31 5.19 4.60
CA GLY A 72 -6.55 6.24 5.58
C GLY A 72 -6.14 7.64 5.13
N GLY A 73 -6.63 8.65 5.82
CA GLY A 73 -6.27 10.05 5.60
C GLY A 73 -4.87 10.41 6.11
N LEU A 74 -4.41 11.61 5.77
CA LEU A 74 -3.07 12.08 6.14
C LEU A 74 -2.82 12.11 7.65
N GLU A 75 -3.78 12.59 8.41
CA GLU A 75 -3.68 12.68 9.88
C GLU A 75 -3.48 11.29 10.51
N LEU A 76 -4.23 10.30 10.03
CA LEU A 76 -4.08 8.91 10.47
C LEU A 76 -2.71 8.35 10.10
N MET A 77 -2.26 8.60 8.88
CA MET A 77 -0.93 8.16 8.42
C MET A 77 0.17 8.80 9.27
N GLU A 78 0.11 10.11 9.52
CA GLU A 78 1.07 10.81 10.39
C GLU A 78 1.07 10.21 11.80
N ARG A 79 -0.10 9.97 12.38
CA ARG A 79 -0.23 9.33 13.69
C ARG A 79 0.43 7.95 13.73
N PHE A 80 0.17 7.11 12.73
CA PHE A 80 0.77 5.78 12.64
C PHE A 80 2.29 5.86 12.45
N LEU A 81 2.73 6.68 11.53
CA LEU A 81 4.15 6.82 11.18
C LEU A 81 4.97 7.43 12.33
N SER A 82 4.41 8.37 13.09
CA SER A 82 5.10 8.94 14.26
C SER A 82 5.43 7.90 15.33
N GLN A 83 4.67 6.82 15.42
CA GLN A 83 4.87 5.75 16.39
C GLN A 83 5.69 4.58 15.82
N TYR A 84 5.38 4.15 14.61
CA TYR A 84 5.88 2.91 14.00
C TYR A 84 6.68 3.11 12.72
N GLY A 85 6.81 4.34 12.22
CA GLY A 85 7.46 4.60 10.93
C GLY A 85 8.90 4.09 10.85
N LYS A 86 9.65 4.10 11.95
CA LYS A 86 11.02 3.55 12.02
C LYS A 86 11.10 2.03 11.79
N ASP A 87 10.00 1.33 12.00
CA ASP A 87 9.90 -0.12 11.89
C ASP A 87 9.31 -0.58 10.54
N MET A 88 8.78 0.38 9.75
CA MET A 88 8.15 0.14 8.44
C MET A 88 9.14 0.41 7.30
N GLU A 89 9.29 -0.55 6.39
CA GLU A 89 10.25 -0.48 5.28
C GLU A 89 9.60 -0.19 3.94
N PHE A 90 8.29 -0.20 3.85
CA PHE A 90 7.51 0.22 2.69
C PHE A 90 6.06 0.53 3.07
N CYS A 91 5.41 1.33 2.26
CA CYS A 91 3.98 1.60 2.40
C CYS A 91 3.28 1.46 1.05
N GLN A 92 2.20 0.68 1.03
CA GLN A 92 1.36 0.53 -0.14
C GLN A 92 0.16 1.48 -0.06
N ILE A 93 0.04 2.38 -1.04
CA ILE A 93 -1.04 3.35 -1.15
C ILE A 93 -1.73 3.30 -2.51
N GLN A 94 -2.99 3.71 -2.55
CA GLN A 94 -3.68 3.97 -3.80
C GLN A 94 -3.10 5.23 -4.46
N LEU A 95 -2.54 5.07 -5.65
CA LEU A 95 -1.87 6.14 -6.36
C LEU A 95 -2.03 6.01 -7.87
N ASN A 96 -2.54 7.06 -8.48
CA ASN A 96 -2.62 7.29 -9.91
C ASN A 96 -2.82 8.79 -10.16
N TYR A 97 -2.78 9.26 -11.40
CA TYR A 97 -2.89 10.69 -11.70
C TYR A 97 -4.22 11.32 -11.29
N LEU A 98 -5.32 10.55 -11.23
CA LEU A 98 -6.62 11.04 -10.77
C LEU A 98 -6.65 11.18 -9.24
N ASP A 99 -6.17 10.16 -8.52
CA ASP A 99 -6.13 10.16 -7.06
C ASP A 99 -5.02 11.07 -6.50
N TRP A 100 -4.12 11.56 -7.37
CA TRP A 100 -3.10 12.54 -7.02
C TRP A 100 -3.67 13.74 -6.28
N THR A 101 -4.83 14.20 -6.74
CA THR A 101 -5.59 15.30 -6.13
C THR A 101 -6.83 14.83 -5.39
N MET A 102 -7.57 13.86 -5.91
CA MET A 102 -8.86 13.47 -5.34
C MET A 102 -8.76 12.75 -3.99
N GLN A 103 -7.64 12.04 -3.74
CA GLN A 103 -7.39 11.32 -2.48
C GLN A 103 -6.15 11.81 -1.76
N ASP A 104 -5.72 13.03 -2.05
CA ASP A 104 -4.51 13.64 -1.46
C ASP A 104 -3.26 12.75 -1.61
N ALA A 105 -3.19 11.92 -2.68
CA ALA A 105 -2.10 10.99 -2.85
C ALA A 105 -0.73 11.70 -2.95
N LYS A 106 -0.70 12.92 -3.50
CA LYS A 106 0.49 13.77 -3.49
C LYS A 106 1.00 14.00 -2.08
N ALA A 107 0.15 14.45 -1.18
CA ALA A 107 0.52 14.74 0.20
C ALA A 107 0.91 13.47 0.97
N LYS A 108 0.26 12.33 0.68
CA LYS A 108 0.67 11.02 1.22
C LYS A 108 2.06 10.61 0.76
N CYS A 109 2.41 10.83 -0.52
CA CYS A 109 3.76 10.60 -1.02
C CYS A 109 4.79 11.50 -0.32
N GLU A 110 4.49 12.78 -0.15
CA GLU A 110 5.36 13.73 0.55
C GLU A 110 5.56 13.33 2.01
N LEU A 111 4.51 12.85 2.68
CA LEU A 111 4.58 12.33 4.04
C LEU A 111 5.51 11.12 4.12
N LEU A 112 5.30 10.09 3.28
CA LEU A 112 6.12 8.88 3.26
C LEU A 112 7.60 9.19 2.99
N ARG A 113 7.90 10.13 2.10
CA ARG A 113 9.27 10.59 1.83
C ARG A 113 9.93 11.23 3.05
N ARG A 114 9.19 12.00 3.86
CA ARG A 114 9.72 12.58 5.12
C ARG A 114 10.16 11.50 6.10
N TYR A 115 9.50 10.34 6.07
CA TYR A 115 9.87 9.18 6.88
C TYR A 115 10.85 8.22 6.18
N ASN A 116 11.33 8.56 4.96
CA ASN A 116 12.17 7.71 4.12
C ASN A 116 11.55 6.32 3.84
N ILE A 117 10.23 6.24 3.71
CA ILE A 117 9.51 5.01 3.44
C ILE A 117 9.20 4.89 1.94
N PRO A 118 9.70 3.86 1.26
CA PRO A 118 9.39 3.56 -0.12
C PRO A 118 7.89 3.38 -0.38
N ILE A 119 7.44 3.84 -1.54
CA ILE A 119 6.05 3.81 -1.94
C ILE A 119 5.81 2.63 -2.88
N TRP A 120 4.86 1.79 -2.50
CA TRP A 120 4.28 0.77 -3.37
C TRP A 120 2.90 1.23 -3.81
N VAL A 121 2.62 1.06 -5.10
CA VAL A 121 1.40 1.58 -5.71
C VAL A 121 0.39 0.47 -5.87
N MET A 122 -0.82 0.66 -5.32
CA MET A 122 -2.02 -0.10 -5.70
C MET A 122 -2.95 0.79 -6.52
N GLU A 123 -3.82 0.17 -7.30
CA GLU A 123 -4.78 0.86 -8.17
C GLU A 123 -4.12 1.80 -9.22
N PRO A 124 -3.06 1.38 -9.92
CA PRO A 124 -2.33 2.24 -10.87
C PRO A 124 -3.24 2.75 -11.99
N ILE A 125 -4.23 1.96 -12.39
CA ILE A 125 -5.23 2.31 -13.41
C ILE A 125 -6.67 2.34 -12.86
N ARG A 126 -6.81 2.41 -11.55
CA ARG A 126 -8.08 2.56 -10.83
C ARG A 126 -9.15 1.56 -11.28
N GLY A 127 -8.84 0.27 -11.15
CA GLY A 127 -9.76 -0.80 -11.56
C GLY A 127 -10.11 -0.79 -13.05
N GLY A 128 -9.18 -0.33 -13.90
CA GLY A 128 -9.38 -0.24 -15.35
C GLY A 128 -9.97 1.10 -15.83
N ARG A 129 -10.46 1.97 -14.95
CA ARG A 129 -11.07 3.27 -15.34
C ARG A 129 -10.10 4.18 -16.10
N LEU A 130 -8.81 4.07 -15.85
CA LEU A 130 -7.78 4.86 -16.49
C LEU A 130 -7.16 4.15 -17.70
N ALA A 131 -7.71 3.03 -18.14
CA ALA A 131 -7.30 2.33 -19.35
C ALA A 131 -8.01 2.87 -20.61
N SER A 132 -9.10 3.63 -20.45
CA SER A 132 -9.80 4.35 -21.52
C SER A 132 -10.25 5.72 -21.02
N LEU A 133 -10.16 6.71 -21.87
CA LEU A 133 -10.55 8.10 -21.60
C LEU A 133 -11.60 8.57 -22.62
N THR A 134 -11.94 9.83 -22.56
CA THR A 134 -12.78 10.41 -23.63
C THR A 134 -12.03 10.41 -24.95
N PRO A 135 -12.70 10.31 -26.12
CA PRO A 135 -12.03 10.35 -27.40
C PRO A 135 -11.12 11.58 -27.61
N GLU A 136 -11.52 12.72 -27.00
CA GLU A 136 -10.76 13.96 -27.06
C GLU A 136 -9.46 13.85 -26.26
N ASP A 137 -9.50 13.30 -25.03
CA ASP A 137 -8.32 13.13 -24.19
C ASP A 137 -7.38 12.06 -24.75
N GLU A 138 -7.93 10.96 -25.28
CA GLU A 138 -7.11 9.97 -26.00
C GLU A 138 -6.41 10.56 -27.21
N ALA A 139 -7.08 11.39 -28.00
CA ALA A 139 -6.47 12.06 -29.15
C ALA A 139 -5.32 12.98 -28.72
N ARG A 140 -5.45 13.68 -27.60
CA ARG A 140 -4.37 14.52 -27.04
C ARG A 140 -3.15 13.66 -26.65
N LEU A 141 -3.38 12.52 -26.00
CA LEU A 141 -2.28 11.60 -25.61
C LEU A 141 -1.61 10.99 -26.84
N ARG A 142 -2.37 10.55 -27.82
CA ARG A 142 -1.85 10.00 -29.10
C ARG A 142 -1.06 11.02 -29.91
N ALA A 143 -1.40 12.31 -29.81
CA ALA A 143 -0.62 13.36 -30.49
C ALA A 143 0.81 13.47 -29.92
N LEU A 144 1.02 13.07 -28.68
CA LEU A 144 2.33 13.06 -28.04
C LEU A 144 3.11 11.76 -28.31
N HIS A 145 2.43 10.61 -28.20
CA HIS A 145 2.98 9.28 -28.46
C HIS A 145 1.95 8.36 -29.11
N PRO A 146 1.92 8.29 -30.45
CA PRO A 146 0.87 7.58 -31.21
C PRO A 146 0.79 6.07 -30.90
N GLU A 147 1.91 5.45 -30.56
CA GLU A 147 2.03 4.01 -30.33
C GLU A 147 1.69 3.59 -28.89
N GLU A 148 1.46 4.54 -27.99
CA GLU A 148 1.20 4.21 -26.59
C GLU A 148 -0.29 4.09 -26.29
N SER A 149 -0.61 3.06 -25.47
CA SER A 149 -1.95 2.89 -24.92
C SER A 149 -2.25 3.93 -23.84
N VAL A 150 -3.52 4.19 -23.60
CA VAL A 150 -3.96 5.09 -22.52
C VAL A 150 -3.45 4.60 -21.17
N ALA A 151 -3.44 3.27 -20.94
CA ALA A 151 -2.91 2.69 -19.72
C ALA A 151 -1.40 2.97 -19.53
N ALA A 152 -0.63 2.99 -20.60
CA ALA A 152 0.81 3.29 -20.54
C ALA A 152 1.08 4.68 -19.92
N TRP A 153 0.22 5.66 -20.19
CA TRP A 153 0.34 7.00 -19.60
C TRP A 153 0.14 7.01 -18.09
N ALA A 154 -0.76 6.16 -17.56
CA ALA A 154 -0.91 6.02 -16.12
C ALA A 154 0.36 5.48 -15.47
N PHE A 155 1.03 4.50 -16.09
CA PHE A 155 2.31 3.98 -15.60
C PHE A 155 3.44 4.99 -15.76
N ARG A 156 3.51 5.76 -16.85
CA ARG A 156 4.47 6.86 -17.01
C ARG A 156 4.36 7.89 -15.89
N PHE A 157 3.13 8.28 -15.54
CA PHE A 157 2.91 9.17 -14.41
C PHE A 157 3.53 8.61 -13.13
N LEU A 158 3.26 7.34 -12.82
CA LEU A 158 3.77 6.70 -11.60
C LEU A 158 5.29 6.57 -11.58
N GLN A 159 5.91 6.29 -12.73
CA GLN A 159 7.37 6.24 -12.87
C GLN A 159 8.04 7.59 -12.61
N GLY A 160 7.32 8.68 -12.83
CA GLY A 160 7.78 10.05 -12.53
C GLY A 160 7.58 10.49 -11.08
N VAL A 161 6.89 9.71 -10.24
CA VAL A 161 6.66 10.07 -8.84
C VAL A 161 7.82 9.61 -7.98
N GLU A 162 8.51 10.56 -7.36
CA GLU A 162 9.63 10.29 -6.47
C GLU A 162 9.22 9.42 -5.28
N GLY A 163 10.02 8.40 -4.99
CA GLY A 163 9.79 7.46 -3.89
C GLY A 163 8.98 6.22 -4.28
N VAL A 164 8.38 6.19 -5.48
CA VAL A 164 7.73 4.98 -6.01
C VAL A 164 8.79 3.97 -6.39
N GLN A 165 8.72 2.77 -5.80
CA GLN A 165 9.63 1.67 -6.07
C GLN A 165 8.94 0.46 -6.70
N MET A 166 7.64 0.28 -6.46
CA MET A 166 6.89 -0.84 -6.98
C MET A 166 5.48 -0.41 -7.41
N ILE A 167 5.05 -0.92 -8.55
CA ILE A 167 3.68 -0.73 -9.05
C ILE A 167 3.03 -2.10 -9.16
N LEU A 168 1.97 -2.31 -8.39
CA LEU A 168 1.22 -3.56 -8.36
C LEU A 168 0.08 -3.51 -9.37
N SER A 169 -0.01 -4.52 -10.21
CA SER A 169 -1.10 -4.65 -11.18
C SER A 169 -1.95 -5.88 -10.87
N GLY A 170 -3.27 -5.70 -10.87
CA GLY A 170 -4.25 -6.78 -10.71
C GLY A 170 -4.67 -7.43 -12.03
N MET A 171 -3.90 -7.27 -13.11
CA MET A 171 -4.18 -7.91 -14.39
C MET A 171 -4.02 -9.43 -14.27
N THR A 172 -5.06 -10.17 -14.66
CA THR A 172 -5.12 -11.64 -14.56
C THR A 172 -5.08 -12.34 -15.92
N THR A 173 -5.17 -11.58 -17.00
CA THR A 173 -5.08 -12.06 -18.37
C THR A 173 -4.03 -11.26 -19.14
N PRO A 174 -3.39 -11.86 -20.16
CA PRO A 174 -2.47 -11.17 -21.06
C PRO A 174 -3.14 -10.02 -21.80
#